data_d4db5347caab10c7d6dc2a2122b4ead7
#
_entry.id   d4db5347caab10c7d6dc2a2122b4ead7
#
_cell.length_a   1.000
_cell.length_b   1.000
_cell.length_c   1.000
_cell.angle_alpha   90.00
_cell.angle_beta   90.00
_cell.angle_gamma   90.00
#
_symmetry.space_group_name_H-M   'P 1'
#
loop_
_entity.id
_entity.type
_entity.pdbx_description
1 polymer ?
#
loop_
_entity_poly.entity_id
_entity_poly.type
_entity_poly.pdbx_seq_one_letter_code
_entity_poly.pdbx_strand_id
1 'polypeptide(L)'
;MLAVIGFHRSLTSVVAHWMHNSGVCMGDYLMPPAPSNPDGHYEDMPLVALHDDLLSQQGTTWQYRGEVSLSPDKGLEVLQRYVALRDRLHGHHWGMKDPRQCLFLPNWHQVLGERGQYLVILRHWSASIQSLLKRSAQDMALGLGATRENAAFWQDYGHAARIWIAYNEALLAFLEQCPPKQRLVVTQQAVMHGLVLPDL
;
A
#
# COMPACT_ATOMS: atom_id res chain seq x y z
N MET A 1 0.45 -1.03 16.41
CA MET A 1 0.98 -0.56 15.10
C MET A 1 -0.12 -0.64 14.06
N LEU A 2 -0.27 0.40 13.26
CA LEU A 2 -1.34 0.52 12.27
C LEU A 2 -0.78 0.37 10.84
N ALA A 3 -1.32 -0.55 10.06
CA ALA A 3 -1.05 -0.66 8.63
C ALA A 3 -2.28 -0.20 7.83
N VAL A 4 -2.13 0.85 7.01
CA VAL A 4 -3.17 1.32 6.10
C VAL A 4 -2.99 0.62 4.75
N ILE A 5 -3.89 -0.29 4.42
CA ILE A 5 -3.78 -1.24 3.33
C ILE A 5 -4.81 -0.94 2.24
N GLY A 6 -4.43 -1.11 1.00
CA GLY A 6 -5.31 -1.02 -0.16
C GLY A 6 -4.54 -0.88 -1.46
N PHE A 7 -5.18 -1.24 -2.54
CA PHE A 7 -4.61 -1.08 -3.88
C PHE A 7 -4.28 0.39 -4.18
N HIS A 8 -3.36 0.63 -5.07
CA HIS A 8 -3.08 1.96 -5.61
C HIS A 8 -4.36 2.72 -5.96
N ARG A 9 -4.41 4.02 -5.62
CA ARG A 9 -5.57 4.90 -5.92
C ARG A 9 -6.86 4.55 -5.17
N SER A 10 -6.78 3.91 -4.00
CA SER A 10 -7.93 3.55 -3.15
C SER A 10 -8.17 4.51 -1.99
N LEU A 11 -7.65 5.73 -2.02
CA LEU A 11 -7.67 6.75 -0.94
C LEU A 11 -6.83 6.40 0.30
N THR A 12 -5.95 5.43 0.23
CA THR A 12 -5.05 5.09 1.34
C THR A 12 -4.19 6.28 1.79
N SER A 13 -3.78 7.18 0.87
CA SER A 13 -3.02 8.39 1.22
C SER A 13 -3.85 9.38 2.05
N VAL A 14 -5.14 9.55 1.75
CA VAL A 14 -6.03 10.44 2.52
C VAL A 14 -6.19 9.93 3.94
N VAL A 15 -6.42 8.62 4.09
CA VAL A 15 -6.54 8.00 5.42
C VAL A 15 -5.21 8.06 6.18
N ALA A 16 -4.09 7.77 5.52
CA ALA A 16 -2.76 7.89 6.14
C ALA A 16 -2.45 9.34 6.57
N HIS A 17 -2.88 10.33 5.78
CA HIS A 17 -2.80 11.75 6.15
C HIS A 17 -3.60 12.04 7.45
N TRP A 18 -4.84 11.58 7.54
CA TRP A 18 -5.64 11.75 8.74
C TRP A 18 -5.02 11.09 9.97
N MET A 19 -4.52 9.86 9.82
CA MET A 19 -3.83 9.16 10.90
C MET A 19 -2.57 9.93 11.34
N HIS A 20 -1.78 10.43 10.38
CA HIS A 20 -0.59 11.22 10.66
C HIS A 20 -0.92 12.49 11.45
N ASN A 21 -1.93 13.23 11.02
CA ASN A 21 -2.37 14.45 11.71
C ASN A 21 -3.01 14.18 13.08
N SER A 22 -3.48 12.95 13.30
CA SER A 22 -4.00 12.47 14.60
C SER A 22 -2.89 11.95 15.52
N GLY A 23 -1.61 12.09 15.15
CA GLY A 23 -0.47 11.74 15.99
C GLY A 23 0.13 10.35 15.73
N VAL A 24 -0.39 9.60 14.74
CA VAL A 24 0.22 8.34 14.33
C VAL A 24 1.38 8.61 13.35
N CYS A 25 2.61 8.40 13.77
CA CYS A 25 3.77 8.58 12.89
C CYS A 25 3.73 7.59 11.71
N MET A 26 3.36 8.05 10.52
CA MET A 26 3.23 7.21 9.31
C MET A 26 4.54 6.94 8.58
N GLY A 27 5.61 7.63 8.92
CA GLY A 27 6.96 7.47 8.38
C GLY A 27 7.89 8.54 8.90
N ASP A 28 9.19 8.26 8.91
CA ASP A 28 10.23 9.22 9.28
C ASP A 28 10.74 10.02 8.07
N TYR A 29 10.63 9.41 6.89
CA TYR A 29 11.01 9.98 5.62
C TYR A 29 9.87 9.83 4.61
N LEU A 30 8.84 10.65 4.77
CA LEU A 30 7.65 10.59 3.92
C LEU A 30 7.97 11.01 2.48
N MET A 31 7.43 10.24 1.54
CA MET A 31 7.50 10.55 0.12
C MET A 31 6.89 11.94 -0.15
N PRO A 32 7.61 12.83 -0.85
CA PRO A 32 7.15 14.18 -1.10
C PRO A 32 5.86 14.21 -1.95
N PRO A 33 5.10 15.31 -1.89
CA PRO A 33 3.99 15.54 -2.81
C PRO A 33 4.40 15.43 -4.28
N ALA A 34 3.45 14.99 -5.11
CA ALA A 34 3.62 14.89 -6.55
C ALA A 34 2.39 15.48 -7.26
N PRO A 35 2.49 15.90 -8.54
CA PRO A 35 1.34 16.45 -9.28
C PRO A 35 0.09 15.56 -9.26
N SER A 36 0.30 14.22 -9.23
CA SER A 36 -0.79 13.24 -9.14
C SER A 36 -1.30 13.00 -7.71
N ASN A 37 -0.62 13.56 -6.69
CA ASN A 37 -0.99 13.48 -5.28
C ASN A 37 -0.42 14.69 -4.50
N PRO A 38 -1.02 15.89 -4.66
CA PRO A 38 -0.48 17.15 -4.15
C PRO A 38 -0.44 17.21 -2.62
N ASP A 39 -1.30 16.46 -1.93
CA ASP A 39 -1.34 16.39 -0.47
C ASP A 39 -0.32 15.40 0.13
N GLY A 40 0.50 14.76 -0.72
CA GLY A 40 1.50 13.79 -0.30
C GLY A 40 0.99 12.34 -0.31
N HIS A 41 1.95 11.43 -0.33
CA HIS A 41 1.66 9.99 -0.39
C HIS A 41 1.52 9.35 1.00
N TYR A 42 2.17 9.93 2.02
CA TYR A 42 2.28 9.36 3.37
C TYR A 42 2.86 7.94 3.35
N GLU A 43 3.77 7.71 2.42
CA GLU A 43 4.59 6.50 2.30
C GLU A 43 5.99 6.80 2.83
N ASP A 44 6.49 5.98 3.73
CA ASP A 44 7.85 6.08 4.23
C ASP A 44 8.82 5.59 3.15
N MET A 45 9.72 6.43 2.67
CA MET A 45 10.64 6.10 1.57
C MET A 45 11.49 4.85 1.84
N PRO A 46 12.03 4.63 3.07
CA PRO A 46 12.68 3.37 3.39
C PRO A 46 11.79 2.14 3.22
N LEU A 47 10.51 2.23 3.57
CA LEU A 47 9.55 1.14 3.38
C LEU A 47 9.28 0.87 1.90
N VAL A 48 9.10 1.93 1.12
CA VAL A 48 8.94 1.84 -0.34
C VAL A 48 10.13 1.16 -0.99
N ALA A 49 11.34 1.61 -0.67
CA ALA A 49 12.57 1.01 -1.19
C ALA A 49 12.70 -0.48 -0.81
N LEU A 50 12.35 -0.83 0.44
CA LEU A 50 12.37 -2.20 0.91
C LEU A 50 11.40 -3.09 0.11
N HIS A 51 10.17 -2.64 -0.15
CA HIS A 51 9.22 -3.41 -0.96
C HIS A 51 9.67 -3.53 -2.42
N ASP A 52 10.22 -2.46 -3.00
CA ASP A 52 10.74 -2.50 -4.37
C ASP A 52 11.93 -3.47 -4.49
N ASP A 53 12.83 -3.50 -3.50
CA ASP A 53 13.92 -4.47 -3.45
C ASP A 53 13.42 -5.91 -3.35
N LEU A 54 12.43 -6.17 -2.49
CA LEU A 54 11.83 -7.50 -2.34
C LEU A 54 11.15 -7.98 -3.61
N LEU A 55 10.46 -7.11 -4.34
CA LEU A 55 9.85 -7.42 -5.62
C LEU A 55 10.92 -7.68 -6.68
N SER A 56 11.93 -6.82 -6.75
CA SER A 56 13.05 -6.95 -7.70
C SER A 56 13.82 -8.25 -7.52
N GLN A 57 14.10 -8.66 -6.27
CA GLN A 57 14.76 -9.94 -5.96
C GLN A 57 13.94 -11.16 -6.39
N GLN A 58 12.64 -10.99 -6.61
CA GLN A 58 11.72 -12.04 -7.09
C GLN A 58 11.38 -11.86 -8.58
N GLY A 59 12.10 -10.98 -9.29
CA GLY A 59 11.99 -10.79 -10.74
C GLY A 59 10.75 -10.01 -11.17
N THR A 60 10.14 -9.23 -10.27
CA THR A 60 8.94 -8.44 -10.58
C THR A 60 9.04 -7.00 -10.04
N THR A 61 8.00 -6.22 -10.23
CA THR A 61 7.90 -4.82 -9.76
C THR A 61 6.54 -4.60 -9.09
N TRP A 62 6.28 -3.36 -8.67
CA TRP A 62 4.97 -2.97 -8.17
C TRP A 62 3.82 -3.22 -9.17
N GLN A 63 4.12 -3.35 -10.48
CA GLN A 63 3.15 -3.72 -11.52
C GLN A 63 2.91 -5.24 -11.59
N TYR A 64 3.04 -5.91 -10.47
CA TYR A 64 2.83 -7.34 -10.33
C TYR A 64 1.43 -7.78 -10.80
N ARG A 65 1.37 -8.85 -11.61
CA ARG A 65 0.17 -9.37 -12.26
C ARG A 65 -0.11 -10.84 -11.90
N GLY A 66 0.57 -11.37 -10.90
CA GLY A 66 0.47 -12.78 -10.56
C GLY A 66 1.33 -13.70 -11.41
N GLU A 67 2.29 -13.17 -12.17
CA GLU A 67 3.14 -13.95 -13.07
C GLU A 67 4.22 -14.79 -12.38
N VAL A 68 4.51 -14.50 -11.14
CA VAL A 68 5.47 -15.27 -10.32
C VAL A 68 4.87 -15.54 -8.94
N SER A 69 5.32 -16.61 -8.28
CA SER A 69 4.94 -16.85 -6.88
C SER A 69 5.87 -16.06 -5.97
N LEU A 70 5.30 -15.15 -5.18
CA LEU A 70 6.06 -14.43 -4.17
C LEU A 70 6.30 -15.32 -2.95
N SER A 71 7.57 -15.46 -2.57
CA SER A 71 7.96 -16.32 -1.43
C SER A 71 7.63 -15.62 -0.10
N PRO A 72 6.82 -16.22 0.78
CA PRO A 72 6.50 -15.67 2.09
C PRO A 72 7.69 -15.66 3.06
N ASP A 73 8.74 -16.43 2.80
CA ASP A 73 9.92 -16.49 3.67
C ASP A 73 10.96 -15.43 3.32
N LYS A 74 10.91 -14.89 2.10
CA LYS A 74 11.82 -13.85 1.69
C LYS A 74 11.51 -12.52 2.36
N GLY A 75 12.55 -11.89 2.84
CA GLY A 75 12.45 -10.53 3.39
C GLY A 75 12.04 -10.45 4.85
N LEU A 76 11.71 -11.53 5.54
CA LEU A 76 11.30 -11.48 6.95
C LEU A 76 12.32 -10.73 7.82
N GLU A 77 13.60 -11.00 7.64
CA GLU A 77 14.66 -10.36 8.43
C GLU A 77 14.72 -8.84 8.20
N VAL A 78 14.58 -8.38 6.95
CA VAL A 78 14.61 -6.93 6.66
C VAL A 78 13.35 -6.25 7.15
N LEU A 79 12.17 -6.91 7.08
CA LEU A 79 10.94 -6.41 7.68
C LEU A 79 11.05 -6.31 9.21
N GLN A 80 11.63 -7.32 9.87
CA GLN A 80 11.90 -7.29 11.30
C GLN A 80 12.82 -6.14 11.69
N ARG A 81 13.88 -5.90 10.93
CA ARG A 81 14.80 -4.76 11.15
C ARG A 81 14.08 -3.42 11.01
N TYR A 82 13.22 -3.28 10.00
CA TYR A 82 12.41 -2.08 9.83
C TYR A 82 11.49 -1.86 11.04
N VAL A 83 10.76 -2.89 11.47
CA VAL A 83 9.89 -2.82 12.66
C VAL A 83 10.68 -2.47 13.91
N ALA A 84 11.83 -3.11 14.14
CA ALA A 84 12.68 -2.84 15.29
C ALA A 84 13.19 -1.39 15.33
N LEU A 85 13.52 -0.82 14.17
CA LEU A 85 13.91 0.60 14.06
C LEU A 85 12.73 1.51 14.41
N ARG A 86 11.56 1.28 13.84
CA ARG A 86 10.36 2.07 14.09
C ARG A 86 9.93 1.98 15.56
N ASP A 87 9.96 0.78 16.15
CA ASP A 87 9.66 0.58 17.57
C ASP A 87 10.64 1.33 18.48
N ARG A 88 11.91 1.41 18.11
CA ARG A 88 12.92 2.18 18.87
C ARG A 88 12.65 3.68 18.83
N LEU A 89 12.20 4.19 17.70
CA LEU A 89 11.97 5.63 17.50
C LEU A 89 10.63 6.11 18.07
N HIS A 90 9.59 5.26 17.99
CA HIS A 90 8.22 5.67 18.28
C HIS A 90 7.48 4.77 19.30
N GLY A 91 8.18 3.83 19.95
CA GLY A 91 7.53 2.80 20.75
C GLY A 91 6.62 1.95 19.85
N HIS A 92 5.39 1.70 20.31
CA HIS A 92 4.43 0.91 19.53
C HIS A 92 3.34 1.78 18.86
N HIS A 93 3.50 3.10 18.85
CA HIS A 93 2.50 4.07 18.35
C HIS A 93 2.91 4.66 16.99
N TRP A 94 3.08 3.80 16.00
CA TRP A 94 3.37 4.22 14.65
C TRP A 94 2.52 3.47 13.62
N GLY A 95 2.46 4.03 12.43
CA GLY A 95 1.76 3.45 11.30
C GLY A 95 2.66 3.30 10.08
N MET A 96 2.15 2.62 9.10
CA MET A 96 2.78 2.47 7.80
C MET A 96 1.73 2.40 6.70
N LYS A 97 2.10 2.88 5.52
CA LYS A 97 1.27 2.83 4.33
C LYS A 97 2.15 2.74 3.10
N ASP A 98 1.96 1.68 2.36
CA ASP A 98 2.46 1.51 0.99
C ASP A 98 1.54 0.53 0.28
N PRO A 99 0.99 0.83 -0.91
CA PRO A 99 0.13 -0.11 -1.63
C PRO A 99 0.78 -1.48 -1.89
N ARG A 100 2.12 -1.54 -2.05
CA ARG A 100 2.87 -2.79 -2.24
C ARG A 100 2.74 -3.75 -1.07
N GLN A 101 2.39 -3.26 0.13
CA GLN A 101 2.12 -4.11 1.30
C GLN A 101 1.08 -5.19 1.02
N CYS A 102 0.12 -4.94 0.11
CA CYS A 102 -0.87 -5.93 -0.29
C CYS A 102 -0.22 -7.26 -0.73
N LEU A 103 0.96 -7.19 -1.34
CA LEU A 103 1.69 -8.35 -1.86
C LEU A 103 2.51 -9.10 -0.78
N PHE A 104 2.71 -8.47 0.39
CA PHE A 104 3.55 -8.96 1.48
C PHE A 104 2.79 -9.10 2.80
N LEU A 105 1.45 -9.13 2.78
CA LEU A 105 0.63 -9.18 3.99
C LEU A 105 0.90 -10.38 4.89
N PRO A 106 1.12 -11.61 4.38
CA PRO A 106 1.52 -12.74 5.23
C PRO A 106 2.85 -12.48 5.96
N ASN A 107 3.83 -11.90 5.28
CA ASN A 107 5.13 -11.55 5.86
C ASN A 107 4.96 -10.49 6.97
N TRP A 108 4.21 -9.44 6.68
CA TRP A 108 3.91 -8.39 7.66
C TRP A 108 3.14 -8.94 8.86
N HIS A 109 2.17 -9.82 8.64
CA HIS A 109 1.42 -10.43 9.73
C HIS A 109 2.30 -11.28 10.63
N GLN A 110 3.22 -12.03 10.04
CA GLN A 110 4.21 -12.82 10.79
C GLN A 110 5.14 -11.93 11.64
N VAL A 111 5.61 -10.81 11.09
CA VAL A 111 6.54 -9.91 11.80
C VAL A 111 5.82 -9.08 12.85
N LEU A 112 4.62 -8.59 12.58
CA LEU A 112 3.85 -7.76 13.50
C LEU A 112 3.14 -8.56 14.58
N GLY A 113 2.77 -9.81 14.29
CA GLY A 113 2.06 -10.69 15.21
C GLY A 113 0.74 -10.09 15.69
N GLU A 114 0.43 -10.28 16.96
CA GLU A 114 -0.82 -9.77 17.57
C GLU A 114 -0.89 -8.24 17.66
N ARG A 115 0.22 -7.54 17.53
CA ARG A 115 0.30 -6.07 17.59
C ARG A 115 -0.14 -5.38 16.30
N GLY A 116 -0.19 -6.12 15.20
CA GLY A 116 -0.60 -5.60 13.89
C GLY A 116 -2.09 -5.29 13.85
N GLN A 117 -2.43 -4.05 13.45
CA GLN A 117 -3.79 -3.61 13.17
C GLN A 117 -3.86 -3.17 11.71
N TYR A 118 -4.85 -3.66 10.98
CA TYR A 118 -4.95 -3.50 9.53
C TYR A 118 -6.22 -2.72 9.17
N LEU A 119 -6.05 -1.48 8.73
CA LEU A 119 -7.14 -0.69 8.16
C LEU A 119 -7.13 -0.86 6.64
N VAL A 120 -8.06 -1.65 6.14
CA VAL A 120 -8.17 -2.02 4.73
C VAL A 120 -9.18 -1.13 4.02
N ILE A 121 -8.75 -0.48 2.94
CA ILE A 121 -9.59 0.42 2.17
C ILE A 121 -9.85 -0.18 0.79
N LEU A 122 -11.12 -0.51 0.55
CA LEU A 122 -11.57 -1.06 -0.72
C LEU A 122 -12.18 0.03 -1.60
N ARG A 123 -11.79 0.03 -2.85
CA ARG A 123 -12.37 0.89 -3.88
C ARG A 123 -12.80 0.06 -5.07
N HIS A 124 -13.92 0.45 -5.69
CA HIS A 124 -14.42 -0.23 -6.89
C HIS A 124 -13.33 -0.29 -7.96
N TRP A 125 -13.18 -1.45 -8.60
CA TRP A 125 -12.10 -1.72 -9.54
C TRP A 125 -12.01 -0.69 -10.68
N SER A 126 -13.14 -0.34 -11.29
CA SER A 126 -13.14 0.60 -12.43
C SER A 126 -12.64 1.98 -12.02
N ALA A 127 -13.03 2.47 -10.84
CA ALA A 127 -12.59 3.77 -10.33
C ALA A 127 -11.09 3.78 -9.97
N SER A 128 -10.57 2.67 -9.45
CA SER A 128 -9.14 2.50 -9.16
C SER A 128 -8.31 2.46 -10.45
N ILE A 129 -8.73 1.67 -11.43
CA ILE A 129 -8.07 1.54 -12.73
C ILE A 129 -8.10 2.87 -13.48
N GLN A 130 -9.25 3.53 -13.57
CA GLN A 130 -9.37 4.84 -14.21
C GLN A 130 -8.42 5.87 -13.59
N SER A 131 -8.36 5.92 -12.24
CA SER A 131 -7.46 6.81 -11.53
C SER A 131 -5.99 6.48 -11.75
N LEU A 132 -5.65 5.19 -11.89
CA LEU A 132 -4.29 4.73 -12.19
C LEU A 132 -3.86 5.13 -13.61
N LEU A 133 -4.71 4.90 -14.59
CA LEU A 133 -4.47 5.30 -15.98
C LEU A 133 -4.33 6.83 -16.11
N LYS A 134 -5.20 7.60 -15.44
CA LYS A 134 -5.10 9.07 -15.42
C LYS A 134 -3.76 9.54 -14.84
N ARG A 135 -3.30 8.93 -13.76
CA ARG A 135 -1.98 9.22 -13.20
C ARG A 135 -0.87 8.90 -14.19
N SER A 136 -0.90 7.70 -14.79
CA SER A 136 0.11 7.29 -15.77
C SER A 136 0.19 8.27 -16.95
N ALA A 137 -0.95 8.70 -17.48
CA ALA A 137 -1.00 9.70 -18.56
C ALA A 137 -0.38 11.03 -18.13
N GLN A 138 -0.72 11.50 -16.93
CA GLN A 138 -0.18 12.74 -16.37
C GLN A 138 1.33 12.65 -16.16
N ASP A 139 1.82 11.57 -15.58
CA ASP A 139 3.25 11.34 -15.34
C ASP A 139 4.04 11.30 -16.67
N MET A 140 3.50 10.64 -17.69
CA MET A 140 4.08 10.63 -19.04
C MET A 140 4.11 12.03 -19.66
N ALA A 141 3.02 12.78 -19.57
CA ALA A 141 2.93 14.13 -20.13
C ALA A 141 3.92 15.10 -19.47
N LEU A 142 4.23 14.89 -18.21
CA LEU A 142 5.17 15.70 -17.43
C LEU A 142 6.61 15.16 -17.44
N GLY A 143 6.86 14.03 -18.10
CA GLY A 143 8.17 13.37 -18.10
C GLY A 143 8.58 12.82 -16.71
N LEU A 144 7.59 12.53 -15.87
CA LEU A 144 7.79 12.01 -14.51
C LEU A 144 7.73 10.48 -14.48
N GLY A 145 8.52 9.89 -13.56
CA GLY A 145 8.54 8.44 -13.33
C GLY A 145 9.17 7.64 -14.47
N ALA A 146 9.18 6.31 -14.32
CA ALA A 146 9.70 5.39 -15.31
C ALA A 146 8.80 5.35 -16.56
N THR A 147 9.17 6.04 -17.62
CA THR A 147 8.40 6.15 -18.87
C THR A 147 7.98 4.77 -19.41
N ARG A 148 8.88 3.76 -19.30
CA ARG A 148 8.58 2.39 -19.74
C ARG A 148 7.46 1.73 -18.96
N GLU A 149 7.44 1.90 -17.64
CA GLU A 149 6.37 1.37 -16.77
C GLU A 149 5.03 2.04 -17.05
N ASN A 150 5.05 3.37 -17.22
CA ASN A 150 3.85 4.10 -17.58
C ASN A 150 3.32 3.74 -18.98
N ALA A 151 4.23 3.52 -19.94
CA ALA A 151 3.86 3.10 -21.30
C ALA A 151 3.16 1.74 -21.34
N ALA A 152 3.48 0.82 -20.42
CA ALA A 152 2.88 -0.51 -20.37
C ALA A 152 1.34 -0.45 -20.25
N PHE A 153 0.79 0.54 -19.55
CA PHE A 153 -0.65 0.73 -19.43
C PHE A 153 -1.36 1.07 -20.74
N TRP A 154 -0.63 1.60 -21.73
CA TRP A 154 -1.14 2.01 -23.02
C TRP A 154 -0.85 0.98 -24.12
N GLN A 155 0.13 0.12 -23.89
CA GLN A 155 0.47 -0.98 -24.79
C GLN A 155 -0.41 -2.22 -24.57
N ASP A 156 -0.95 -2.38 -23.36
CA ASP A 156 -1.72 -3.54 -22.95
C ASP A 156 -2.97 -3.11 -22.16
N TYR A 157 -4.11 -3.14 -22.82
CA TYR A 157 -5.39 -2.70 -22.24
C TYR A 157 -5.80 -3.47 -20.96
N GLY A 158 -5.37 -4.72 -20.82
CA GLY A 158 -5.66 -5.54 -19.64
C GLY A 158 -4.67 -5.33 -18.47
N HIS A 159 -3.57 -4.60 -18.68
CA HIS A 159 -2.47 -4.51 -17.74
C HIS A 159 -2.91 -4.01 -16.36
N ALA A 160 -3.59 -2.87 -16.29
CA ALA A 160 -4.06 -2.30 -15.03
C ALA A 160 -5.06 -3.21 -14.30
N ALA A 161 -5.91 -3.92 -15.06
CA ALA A 161 -6.87 -4.86 -14.47
C ALA A 161 -6.16 -6.07 -13.85
N ARG A 162 -5.15 -6.63 -14.51
CA ARG A 162 -4.38 -7.75 -13.97
C ARG A 162 -3.62 -7.37 -12.71
N ILE A 163 -3.02 -6.18 -12.66
CA ILE A 163 -2.39 -5.67 -11.43
C ILE A 163 -3.44 -5.54 -10.32
N TRP A 164 -4.60 -4.95 -10.63
CA TRP A 164 -5.67 -4.80 -9.65
C TRP A 164 -6.13 -6.15 -9.09
N ILE A 165 -6.31 -7.15 -9.97
CA ILE A 165 -6.71 -8.52 -9.59
C ILE A 165 -5.67 -9.12 -8.65
N ALA A 166 -4.39 -9.14 -9.04
CA ALA A 166 -3.32 -9.76 -8.24
C ALA A 166 -3.20 -9.16 -6.83
N TYR A 167 -3.31 -7.83 -6.72
CA TYR A 167 -3.27 -7.15 -5.41
C TYR A 167 -4.49 -7.48 -4.54
N ASN A 168 -5.68 -7.54 -5.14
CA ASN A 168 -6.90 -7.79 -4.37
C ASN A 168 -7.08 -9.28 -4.06
N GLU A 169 -6.60 -10.20 -4.89
CA GLU A 169 -6.52 -11.63 -4.56
C GLU A 169 -5.58 -11.86 -3.36
N ALA A 170 -4.38 -11.26 -3.35
CA ALA A 170 -3.47 -11.33 -2.22
C ALA A 170 -4.09 -10.75 -0.94
N LEU A 171 -4.77 -9.61 -1.06
CA LEU A 171 -5.47 -8.98 0.04
C LEU A 171 -6.62 -9.84 0.57
N LEU A 172 -7.43 -10.43 -0.31
CA LEU A 172 -8.54 -11.30 0.06
C LEU A 172 -8.04 -12.56 0.79
N ALA A 173 -7.04 -13.23 0.23
CA ALA A 173 -6.42 -14.38 0.86
C ALA A 173 -5.88 -14.08 2.27
N PHE A 174 -5.30 -12.90 2.46
CA PHE A 174 -4.88 -12.45 3.78
C PHE A 174 -6.08 -12.22 4.71
N LEU A 175 -7.12 -11.55 4.24
CA LEU A 175 -8.29 -11.25 5.05
C LEU A 175 -9.04 -12.51 5.54
N GLU A 176 -9.01 -13.59 4.78
CA GLU A 176 -9.58 -14.88 5.19
C GLU A 176 -8.88 -15.45 6.43
N GLN A 177 -7.59 -15.18 6.61
CA GLN A 177 -6.76 -15.71 7.69
C GLN A 177 -6.58 -14.71 8.85
N CYS A 178 -6.67 -13.41 8.58
CA CYS A 178 -6.44 -12.37 9.57
C CYS A 178 -7.57 -12.34 10.62
N PRO A 179 -7.26 -12.38 11.93
CA PRO A 179 -8.26 -12.31 12.97
C PRO A 179 -9.15 -11.06 12.87
N PRO A 180 -10.48 -11.18 13.08
CA PRO A 180 -11.40 -10.03 13.00
C PRO A 180 -10.99 -8.86 13.91
N LYS A 181 -10.43 -9.13 15.09
CA LYS A 181 -9.97 -8.12 16.06
C LYS A 181 -8.78 -7.29 15.58
N GLN A 182 -8.07 -7.76 14.53
CA GLN A 182 -6.90 -7.09 13.98
C GLN A 182 -7.17 -6.35 12.66
N ARG A 183 -8.40 -6.41 12.15
CA ARG A 183 -8.72 -5.81 10.85
C ARG A 183 -9.99 -4.98 10.91
N LEU A 184 -9.97 -3.85 10.23
CA LEU A 184 -11.15 -3.06 9.88
C LEU A 184 -11.16 -2.87 8.36
N VAL A 185 -12.23 -3.32 7.71
CA VAL A 185 -12.40 -3.19 6.27
C VAL A 185 -13.45 -2.12 5.99
N VAL A 186 -13.06 -1.12 5.21
CA VAL A 186 -13.92 0.01 4.87
C VAL A 186 -13.92 0.24 3.37
N THR A 187 -15.04 0.77 2.85
CA THR A 187 -15.09 1.19 1.45
C THR A 187 -14.61 2.64 1.29
N GLN A 188 -14.10 2.96 0.11
CA GLN A 188 -13.80 4.36 -0.24
C GLN A 188 -15.00 5.28 -0.01
N GLN A 189 -16.22 4.82 -0.30
CA GLN A 189 -17.44 5.61 -0.08
C GLN A 189 -17.66 5.92 1.39
N ALA A 190 -17.48 4.93 2.27
CA ALA A 190 -17.58 5.13 3.70
C ALA A 190 -16.57 6.18 4.21
N VAL A 191 -15.32 6.10 3.73
CA VAL A 191 -14.26 7.09 4.02
C VAL A 191 -14.68 8.49 3.57
N MET A 192 -15.21 8.65 2.35
CA MET A 192 -15.62 9.94 1.79
C MET A 192 -16.83 10.56 2.51
N HIS A 193 -17.71 9.75 3.06
CA HIS A 193 -18.92 10.23 3.75
C HIS A 193 -18.73 10.40 5.26
N GLY A 194 -17.52 10.19 5.77
CA GLY A 194 -17.23 10.31 7.20
C GLY A 194 -17.93 9.27 8.08
N LEU A 195 -18.41 8.17 7.49
CA LEU A 195 -19.19 7.14 8.20
C LEU A 195 -18.31 6.14 8.98
N VAL A 196 -17.01 6.30 9.01
CA VAL A 196 -16.08 5.24 9.40
C VAL A 196 -15.28 5.53 10.66
N LEU A 197 -15.32 6.74 11.17
CA LEU A 197 -14.63 7.07 12.41
C LEU A 197 -15.62 7.64 13.44
N PRO A 198 -16.54 6.80 14.00
CA PRO A 198 -17.10 7.16 15.27
C PRO A 198 -15.99 6.96 16.31
N ASP A 199 -15.61 8.03 16.98
CA ASP A 199 -14.86 8.07 18.24
C ASP A 199 -13.88 6.89 18.46
N LEU A 200 -12.68 6.97 17.80
CA LEU A 200 -11.50 6.18 18.20
C LEU A 200 -10.78 6.88 19.34
#